data_a5e3ff7eb63939674bea8c44f97846bc
#
_entry.id   a5e3ff7eb63939674bea8c44f97846bc
#
_cell.length_a   1.000
_cell.length_b   1.000
_cell.length_c   1.000
_cell.angle_alpha   90.00
_cell.angle_beta   90.00
_cell.angle_gamma   90.00
#
_symmetry.space_group_name_H-M   'P 1'
#
loop_
_entity.id
_entity.type
_entity.pdbx_description
1 polymer ?
#
loop_
_entity_poly.entity_id
_entity_poly.type
_entity_poly.pdbx_seq_one_letter_code
_entity_poly.pdbx_strand_id
1 'polypeptide(L)'
;MPPVYTHSLTLDSLLSGNWPTFFDALRHLALPAITLGVVETAPILKTTRSATLEVAGSDYVRTARAYGLSRWEILKSDVLRNVTTRVLTALGMVFGFLLGGSILVERIYDWPGLGLYAWNAVTTTDYNAIQGYILLIGLVYVVLNLVIDLLYAAADPRVRFGPAGEGPRRRPRPAWPGRRVISPPSMERH
;
A
#
# COMPACT_ATOMS: atom_id res chain seq x y z
N MET A 1 -8.54 -0.51 -39.10
CA MET A 1 -7.64 -0.57 -37.94
C MET A 1 -7.17 0.85 -37.68
N PRO A 2 -7.19 1.36 -36.43
CA PRO A 2 -6.64 2.68 -36.13
C PRO A 2 -5.13 2.70 -36.36
N PRO A 3 -4.54 3.85 -36.69
CA PRO A 3 -3.09 3.97 -36.80
C PRO A 3 -2.42 3.61 -35.48
N VAL A 4 -1.40 2.76 -35.55
CA VAL A 4 -0.68 2.25 -34.38
C VAL A 4 0.39 3.27 -33.98
N TYR A 5 0.12 4.08 -32.94
CA TYR A 5 1.08 5.07 -32.39
C TYR A 5 1.82 4.52 -31.17
N THR A 6 1.13 3.79 -30.27
CA THR A 6 1.67 3.36 -28.99
C THR A 6 1.70 1.84 -28.80
N HIS A 7 1.25 1.06 -29.77
CA HIS A 7 1.04 -0.40 -29.69
C HIS A 7 0.05 -0.82 -28.59
N SER A 8 -0.69 0.13 -28.03
CA SER A 8 -1.78 -0.11 -27.10
C SER A 8 -3.11 0.20 -27.77
N LEU A 9 -3.91 -0.82 -28.03
CA LEU A 9 -5.22 -0.68 -28.71
C LEU A 9 -6.14 0.34 -28.01
N THR A 10 -6.08 0.43 -26.69
CA THR A 10 -6.88 1.37 -25.90
C THR A 10 -6.43 2.81 -26.07
N LEU A 11 -5.13 3.08 -26.00
CA LEU A 11 -4.58 4.42 -26.20
C LEU A 11 -4.67 4.88 -27.64
N ASP A 12 -4.37 3.99 -28.58
CA ASP A 12 -4.42 4.30 -30.01
C ASP A 12 -5.86 4.57 -30.50
N SER A 13 -6.85 3.84 -29.97
CA SER A 13 -8.26 4.09 -30.28
C SER A 13 -8.78 5.39 -29.64
N LEU A 14 -8.28 5.77 -28.47
CA LEU A 14 -8.62 7.04 -27.83
C LEU A 14 -8.03 8.21 -28.60
N LEU A 15 -6.74 8.14 -28.98
CA LEU A 15 -6.04 9.18 -29.73
C LEU A 15 -6.58 9.36 -31.14
N SER A 16 -7.03 8.26 -31.78
CA SER A 16 -7.63 8.30 -33.12
C SER A 16 -9.12 8.65 -33.13
N GLY A 17 -9.75 8.85 -31.97
CA GLY A 17 -11.17 9.17 -31.83
C GLY A 17 -12.12 8.04 -32.28
N ASN A 18 -11.62 6.81 -32.37
CA ASN A 18 -12.39 5.65 -32.79
C ASN A 18 -13.13 5.01 -31.61
N TRP A 19 -14.27 5.60 -31.26
CA TRP A 19 -15.10 5.18 -30.11
C TRP A 19 -15.56 3.71 -30.18
N PRO A 20 -15.98 3.14 -31.32
CA PRO A 20 -16.36 1.73 -31.38
C PRO A 20 -15.22 0.78 -30.95
N THR A 21 -14.03 1.00 -31.48
CA THR A 21 -12.85 0.18 -31.14
C THR A 21 -12.42 0.37 -29.66
N PHE A 22 -12.57 1.58 -29.14
CA PHE A 22 -12.31 1.87 -27.73
C PHE A 22 -13.24 1.09 -26.80
N PHE A 23 -14.56 1.12 -27.07
CA PHE A 23 -15.53 0.37 -26.26
C PHE A 23 -15.35 -1.14 -26.38
N ASP A 24 -14.97 -1.63 -27.54
CA ASP A 24 -14.68 -3.05 -27.73
C ASP A 24 -13.44 -3.47 -26.91
N ALA A 25 -12.35 -2.72 -26.99
CA ALA A 25 -11.17 -2.94 -26.15
C ALA A 25 -11.49 -2.88 -24.65
N LEU A 26 -12.34 -1.93 -24.24
CA LEU A 26 -12.76 -1.78 -22.84
C LEU A 26 -13.58 -2.99 -22.34
N ARG A 27 -14.47 -3.53 -23.20
CA ARG A 27 -15.23 -4.75 -22.87
C ARG A 27 -14.32 -5.95 -22.66
N HIS A 28 -13.32 -6.13 -23.51
CA HIS A 28 -12.34 -7.22 -23.37
C HIS A 28 -11.46 -7.05 -22.14
N LEU A 29 -11.13 -5.80 -21.75
CA LEU A 29 -10.35 -5.51 -20.55
C LEU A 29 -11.18 -5.66 -19.26
N ALA A 30 -12.50 -5.53 -19.32
CA ALA A 30 -13.35 -5.50 -18.13
C ALA A 30 -13.26 -6.80 -17.31
N LEU A 31 -13.29 -7.97 -17.94
CA LEU A 31 -13.23 -9.25 -17.25
C LEU A 31 -11.89 -9.48 -16.52
N PRO A 32 -10.71 -9.34 -17.17
CA PRO A 32 -9.43 -9.42 -16.49
C PRO A 32 -9.29 -8.41 -15.36
N ALA A 33 -9.71 -7.16 -15.59
CA ALA A 33 -9.63 -6.09 -14.58
C ALA A 33 -10.51 -6.37 -13.36
N ILE A 34 -11.73 -6.85 -13.55
CA ILE A 34 -12.62 -7.24 -12.46
C ILE A 34 -12.03 -8.42 -11.69
N THR A 35 -11.51 -9.42 -12.38
CA THR A 35 -10.90 -10.60 -11.74
C THR A 35 -9.75 -10.20 -10.81
N LEU A 36 -8.80 -9.38 -11.29
CA LEU A 36 -7.71 -8.87 -10.47
C LEU A 36 -8.22 -7.93 -9.38
N GLY A 37 -9.10 -7.01 -9.71
CA GLY A 37 -9.60 -6.00 -8.79
C GLY A 37 -10.37 -6.58 -7.61
N VAL A 38 -11.20 -7.60 -7.80
CA VAL A 38 -11.95 -8.26 -6.72
C VAL A 38 -11.01 -8.94 -5.74
N VAL A 39 -10.01 -9.67 -6.24
CA VAL A 39 -9.02 -10.36 -5.40
C VAL A 39 -8.25 -9.36 -4.54
N GLU A 40 -7.76 -8.28 -5.16
CA GLU A 40 -6.94 -7.27 -4.48
C GLU A 40 -7.74 -6.30 -3.60
N THR A 41 -9.05 -6.20 -3.79
CA THR A 41 -9.91 -5.37 -2.94
C THR A 41 -10.00 -5.90 -1.51
N ALA A 42 -9.97 -7.20 -1.30
CA ALA A 42 -10.13 -7.81 0.01
C ALA A 42 -9.05 -7.39 1.04
N PRO A 43 -7.74 -7.47 0.75
CA PRO A 43 -6.70 -7.01 1.68
C PRO A 43 -6.77 -5.50 1.95
N ILE A 44 -7.10 -4.68 0.95
CA ILE A 44 -7.25 -3.23 1.12
C ILE A 44 -8.42 -2.91 2.05
N LEU A 45 -9.59 -3.52 1.83
CA LEU A 45 -10.77 -3.35 2.68
C LEU A 45 -10.51 -3.79 4.12
N LYS A 46 -9.87 -4.94 4.31
CA LYS A 46 -9.53 -5.46 5.64
C LYS A 46 -8.60 -4.50 6.38
N THR A 47 -7.55 -4.03 5.72
CA THR A 47 -6.58 -3.09 6.32
C THR A 47 -7.23 -1.75 6.63
N THR A 48 -8.01 -1.20 5.71
CA THR A 48 -8.71 0.08 5.89
C THR A 48 -9.70 0.00 7.06
N ARG A 49 -10.51 -1.06 7.11
CA ARG A 49 -11.48 -1.28 8.20
C ARG A 49 -10.78 -1.41 9.55
N SER A 50 -9.75 -2.26 9.64
CA SER A 50 -8.99 -2.49 10.87
C SER A 50 -8.34 -1.20 11.36
N ALA A 51 -7.65 -0.48 10.48
CA ALA A 51 -7.02 0.79 10.80
C ALA A 51 -8.03 1.84 11.27
N THR A 52 -9.19 1.94 10.61
CA THR A 52 -10.24 2.88 10.98
C THR A 52 -10.83 2.58 12.35
N LEU A 53 -11.12 1.31 12.66
CA LEU A 53 -11.67 0.90 13.96
C LEU A 53 -10.67 1.15 15.09
N GLU A 54 -9.40 0.84 14.89
CA GLU A 54 -8.34 1.08 15.87
C GLU A 54 -8.21 2.57 16.19
N VAL A 55 -8.12 3.41 15.15
CA VAL A 55 -8.02 4.86 15.32
C VAL A 55 -9.27 5.44 15.96
N ALA A 56 -10.46 5.01 15.56
CA ALA A 56 -11.74 5.48 16.13
C ALA A 56 -11.93 5.10 17.60
N GLY A 57 -11.30 4.01 18.05
CA GLY A 57 -11.30 3.56 19.44
C GLY A 57 -10.21 4.17 20.32
N SER A 58 -9.30 4.96 19.76
CA SER A 58 -8.17 5.54 20.50
C SER A 58 -8.57 6.63 21.50
N ASP A 59 -7.74 6.79 22.53
CA ASP A 59 -8.02 7.75 23.63
C ASP A 59 -8.04 9.21 23.15
N TYR A 60 -7.24 9.57 22.15
CA TYR A 60 -7.27 10.92 21.61
C TYR A 60 -8.58 11.25 20.88
N VAL A 61 -9.22 10.28 20.22
CA VAL A 61 -10.55 10.46 19.63
C VAL A 61 -11.61 10.61 20.71
N ARG A 62 -11.48 9.86 21.82
CA ARG A 62 -12.38 10.03 22.99
C ARG A 62 -12.24 11.42 23.59
N THR A 63 -11.01 11.90 23.74
CA THR A 63 -10.71 13.24 24.26
C THR A 63 -11.26 14.32 23.31
N ALA A 64 -11.06 14.19 22.00
CA ALA A 64 -11.59 15.13 21.02
C ALA A 64 -13.12 15.23 21.08
N ARG A 65 -13.81 14.11 21.29
CA ARG A 65 -15.28 14.11 21.51
C ARG A 65 -15.67 14.81 22.81
N ALA A 66 -14.90 14.63 23.87
CA ALA A 66 -15.15 15.31 25.14
C ALA A 66 -15.01 16.85 25.03
N TYR A 67 -14.14 17.34 24.14
CA TYR A 67 -14.02 18.76 23.80
C TYR A 67 -15.12 19.27 22.85
N GLY A 68 -16.07 18.42 22.44
CA GLY A 68 -17.22 18.82 21.62
C GLY A 68 -16.92 18.91 20.11
N LEU A 69 -15.80 18.36 19.65
CA LEU A 69 -15.49 18.31 18.22
C LEU A 69 -16.51 17.43 17.47
N SER A 70 -16.91 17.87 16.29
CA SER A 70 -17.86 17.13 15.46
C SER A 70 -17.23 15.84 14.91
N ARG A 71 -18.07 14.83 14.60
CA ARG A 71 -17.60 13.56 14.03
C ARG A 71 -16.82 13.77 12.72
N TRP A 72 -17.20 14.76 11.94
CA TRP A 72 -16.55 15.08 10.66
C TRP A 72 -15.17 15.73 10.84
N GLU A 73 -15.01 16.58 11.84
CA GLU A 73 -13.72 17.20 12.18
C GLU A 73 -12.73 16.15 12.64
N ILE A 74 -13.15 15.26 13.55
CA ILE A 74 -12.33 14.15 14.04
C ILE A 74 -11.95 13.22 12.88
N LEU A 75 -12.91 12.90 11.99
CA LEU A 75 -12.66 12.02 10.85
C LEU A 75 -11.61 12.61 9.91
N LYS A 76 -11.73 13.91 9.57
CA LYS A 76 -10.82 14.56 8.62
C LYS A 76 -9.43 14.81 9.18
N SER A 77 -9.32 15.27 10.42
CA SER A 77 -8.03 15.68 10.98
C SER A 77 -7.18 14.50 11.43
N ASP A 78 -7.78 13.56 12.15
CA ASP A 78 -7.02 12.55 12.88
C ASP A 78 -7.18 11.15 12.27
N VAL A 79 -8.42 10.74 11.97
CA VAL A 79 -8.68 9.38 11.50
C VAL A 79 -8.15 9.19 10.09
N LEU A 80 -8.53 10.06 9.15
CA LEU A 80 -8.18 9.91 7.75
C LEU A 80 -6.66 9.94 7.56
N ARG A 81 -5.96 10.82 8.24
CA ARG A 81 -4.50 10.95 8.14
C ARG A 81 -3.78 9.68 8.61
N ASN A 82 -4.15 9.13 9.77
CA ASN A 82 -3.53 7.93 10.31
C ASN A 82 -3.88 6.67 9.49
N VAL A 83 -5.13 6.59 8.99
CA VAL A 83 -5.58 5.49 8.14
C VAL A 83 -4.90 5.54 6.77
N THR A 84 -4.73 6.72 6.17
CA THR A 84 -4.09 6.90 4.86
C THR A 84 -2.70 6.29 4.82
N THR A 85 -1.88 6.48 5.84
CA THR A 85 -0.53 5.90 5.90
C THR A 85 -0.58 4.38 5.83
N ARG A 86 -1.47 3.74 6.59
CA ARG A 86 -1.62 2.26 6.58
C ARG A 86 -2.19 1.75 5.27
N VAL A 87 -3.11 2.48 4.65
CA VAL A 87 -3.67 2.14 3.34
C VAL A 87 -2.61 2.25 2.25
N LEU A 88 -1.75 3.28 2.28
CA LEU A 88 -0.62 3.41 1.35
C LEU A 88 0.34 2.22 1.44
N THR A 89 0.65 1.74 2.67
CA THR A 89 1.44 0.51 2.83
C THR A 89 0.76 -0.70 2.18
N ALA A 90 -0.54 -0.88 2.43
CA ALA A 90 -1.31 -1.97 1.84
C ALA A 90 -1.35 -1.88 0.31
N LEU A 91 -1.50 -0.68 -0.26
CA LEU A 91 -1.43 -0.45 -1.70
C LEU A 91 -0.07 -0.85 -2.28
N GLY A 92 1.04 -0.51 -1.59
CA GLY A 92 2.37 -0.92 -2.02
C GLY A 92 2.52 -2.44 -2.12
N MET A 93 2.02 -3.18 -1.12
CA MET A 93 2.00 -4.65 -1.14
C MET A 93 1.13 -5.20 -2.28
N VAL A 94 -0.06 -4.64 -2.48
CA VAL A 94 -0.99 -5.03 -3.55
C VAL A 94 -0.37 -4.79 -4.92
N PHE A 95 0.27 -3.67 -5.15
CA PHE A 95 0.97 -3.41 -6.42
C PHE A 95 2.11 -4.41 -6.66
N GLY A 96 2.89 -4.76 -5.63
CA GLY A 96 3.91 -5.81 -5.74
C GLY A 96 3.32 -7.16 -6.14
N PHE A 97 2.16 -7.52 -5.56
CA PHE A 97 1.46 -8.75 -5.90
C PHE A 97 0.85 -8.72 -7.31
N LEU A 98 0.28 -7.59 -7.73
CA LEU A 98 -0.27 -7.42 -9.08
C LEU A 98 0.77 -7.63 -10.17
N LEU A 99 2.00 -7.15 -9.97
CA LEU A 99 3.08 -7.34 -10.95
C LEU A 99 3.43 -8.82 -11.18
N GLY A 100 3.31 -9.67 -10.14
CA GLY A 100 3.52 -11.12 -10.28
C GLY A 100 2.24 -11.88 -10.62
N GLY A 101 1.11 -11.51 -10.03
CA GLY A 101 -0.17 -12.20 -10.16
C GLY A 101 -0.87 -11.98 -11.51
N SER A 102 -0.56 -10.88 -12.22
CA SER A 102 -1.13 -10.59 -13.53
C SER A 102 -0.77 -11.64 -14.60
N ILE A 103 0.38 -12.33 -14.46
CA ILE A 103 0.86 -13.34 -15.42
C ILE A 103 -0.19 -14.44 -15.68
N LEU A 104 -0.81 -14.96 -14.59
CA LEU A 104 -1.82 -16.01 -14.70
C LEU A 104 -3.10 -15.48 -15.36
N VAL A 105 -3.52 -14.29 -14.99
CA VAL A 105 -4.72 -13.68 -15.56
C VAL A 105 -4.52 -13.35 -17.02
N GLU A 106 -3.40 -12.77 -17.41
CA GLU A 106 -3.06 -12.49 -18.81
C GLU A 106 -3.01 -13.79 -19.63
N ARG A 107 -2.49 -14.88 -19.05
CA ARG A 107 -2.46 -16.19 -19.71
C ARG A 107 -3.85 -16.82 -19.88
N ILE A 108 -4.71 -16.72 -18.85
CA ILE A 108 -6.08 -17.29 -18.90
C ILE A 108 -6.95 -16.57 -19.90
N TYR A 109 -6.85 -15.23 -19.96
CA TYR A 109 -7.64 -14.39 -20.87
C TYR A 109 -6.98 -14.15 -22.23
N ASP A 110 -5.79 -14.75 -22.45
CA ASP A 110 -4.97 -14.57 -23.66
C ASP A 110 -4.75 -13.08 -24.00
N TRP A 111 -4.57 -12.28 -22.94
CA TRP A 111 -4.36 -10.84 -23.07
C TRP A 111 -2.89 -10.53 -23.37
N PRO A 112 -2.61 -9.80 -24.48
CA PRO A 112 -1.24 -9.46 -24.86
C PRO A 112 -0.64 -8.44 -23.91
N GLY A 113 0.05 -8.92 -22.86
CA GLY A 113 0.70 -8.12 -21.82
C GLY A 113 2.09 -8.65 -21.47
N LEU A 114 2.73 -7.98 -20.51
CA LEU A 114 4.06 -8.35 -20.02
C LEU A 114 4.06 -9.73 -19.33
N GLY A 115 2.97 -10.08 -18.67
CA GLY A 115 2.84 -11.39 -18.03
C GLY A 115 2.75 -12.53 -19.04
N LEU A 116 1.98 -12.35 -20.14
CA LEU A 116 1.93 -13.32 -21.22
C LEU A 116 3.29 -13.45 -21.91
N TYR A 117 4.01 -12.34 -22.10
CA TYR A 117 5.37 -12.35 -22.62
C TYR A 117 6.29 -13.17 -21.72
N ALA A 118 6.26 -12.96 -20.41
CA ALA A 118 7.04 -13.73 -19.43
C ALA A 118 6.68 -15.22 -19.46
N TRP A 119 5.39 -15.55 -19.53
CA TRP A 119 4.93 -16.94 -19.63
C TRP A 119 5.51 -17.62 -20.87
N ASN A 120 5.45 -16.98 -22.02
CA ASN A 120 5.99 -17.52 -23.26
C ASN A 120 7.51 -17.67 -23.18
N ALA A 121 8.24 -16.71 -22.64
CA ALA A 121 9.68 -16.77 -22.44
C ALA A 121 10.11 -17.97 -21.57
N VAL A 122 9.36 -18.23 -20.48
CA VAL A 122 9.61 -19.37 -19.59
C VAL A 122 9.32 -20.68 -20.31
N THR A 123 8.22 -20.80 -21.03
CA THR A 123 7.84 -22.04 -21.73
C THR A 123 8.76 -22.38 -22.91
N THR A 124 9.34 -21.37 -23.55
CA THR A 124 10.33 -21.55 -24.63
C THR A 124 11.78 -21.59 -24.11
N THR A 125 11.98 -21.45 -22.79
CA THR A 125 13.31 -21.43 -22.15
C THR A 125 14.23 -20.34 -22.72
N ASP A 126 13.65 -19.19 -23.07
CA ASP A 126 14.41 -18.03 -23.56
C ASP A 126 14.93 -17.19 -22.38
N TYR A 127 16.16 -17.47 -21.98
CA TYR A 127 16.81 -16.82 -20.84
C TYR A 127 17.01 -15.31 -21.05
N ASN A 128 17.22 -14.85 -22.28
CA ASN A 128 17.40 -13.44 -22.55
C ASN A 128 16.10 -12.66 -22.33
N ALA A 129 14.99 -13.22 -22.80
CA ALA A 129 13.67 -12.65 -22.60
C ALA A 129 13.26 -12.65 -21.12
N ILE A 130 13.58 -13.75 -20.38
CA ILE A 130 13.30 -13.84 -18.93
C ILE A 130 14.11 -12.78 -18.16
N GLN A 131 15.40 -12.62 -18.46
CA GLN A 131 16.23 -11.61 -17.81
C GLN A 131 15.73 -10.18 -18.10
N GLY A 132 15.37 -9.88 -19.33
CA GLY A 132 14.80 -8.60 -19.73
C GLY A 132 13.50 -8.31 -18.97
N TYR A 133 12.61 -9.29 -18.84
CA TYR A 133 11.38 -9.17 -18.08
C TYR A 133 11.65 -8.88 -16.59
N ILE A 134 12.55 -9.65 -15.94
CA ILE A 134 12.88 -9.46 -14.52
C ILE A 134 13.44 -8.06 -14.28
N LEU A 135 14.35 -7.58 -15.14
CA LEU A 135 14.92 -6.24 -15.03
C LEU A 135 13.84 -5.17 -15.19
N LEU A 136 12.93 -5.32 -16.16
CA LEU A 136 11.85 -4.38 -16.39
C LEU A 136 10.90 -4.31 -15.18
N ILE A 137 10.45 -5.47 -14.69
CA ILE A 137 9.55 -5.53 -13.54
C ILE A 137 10.24 -4.99 -12.28
N GLY A 138 11.51 -5.30 -12.07
CA GLY A 138 12.30 -4.75 -10.97
C GLY A 138 12.38 -3.23 -11.03
N LEU A 139 12.63 -2.66 -12.21
CA LEU A 139 12.63 -1.21 -12.42
C LEU A 139 11.26 -0.58 -12.13
N VAL A 140 10.19 -1.16 -12.66
CA VAL A 140 8.81 -0.71 -12.41
C VAL A 140 8.50 -0.75 -10.92
N TYR A 141 8.89 -1.82 -10.22
CA TYR A 141 8.69 -1.97 -8.78
C TYR A 141 9.42 -0.89 -7.98
N VAL A 142 10.68 -0.59 -8.33
CA VAL A 142 11.44 0.49 -7.69
C VAL A 142 10.78 1.85 -7.90
N VAL A 143 10.33 2.14 -9.12
CA VAL A 143 9.63 3.40 -9.42
C VAL A 143 8.31 3.49 -8.66
N LEU A 144 7.54 2.41 -8.58
CA LEU A 144 6.29 2.37 -7.80
C LEU A 144 6.54 2.62 -6.31
N ASN A 145 7.55 1.98 -5.72
CA ASN A 145 7.91 2.23 -4.33
C ASN A 145 8.33 3.67 -4.09
N LEU A 146 9.13 4.25 -5.00
CA LEU A 146 9.49 5.67 -4.93
C LEU A 146 8.25 6.58 -4.94
N VAL A 147 7.27 6.30 -5.82
CA VAL A 147 6.01 7.05 -5.86
C VAL A 147 5.25 6.93 -4.53
N ILE A 148 5.17 5.71 -3.98
CA ILE A 148 4.53 5.46 -2.68
C ILE A 148 5.25 6.23 -1.57
N ASP A 149 6.57 6.24 -1.53
CA ASP A 149 7.36 6.98 -0.54
C ASP A 149 7.15 8.49 -0.66
N LEU A 150 7.04 9.01 -1.87
CA LEU A 150 6.68 10.42 -2.11
C LEU A 150 5.26 10.74 -1.62
N LEU A 151 4.31 9.82 -1.83
CA LEU A 151 2.95 9.94 -1.30
C LEU A 151 2.94 9.90 0.23
N TYR A 152 3.78 9.08 0.87
CA TYR A 152 3.98 9.10 2.32
C TYR A 152 4.47 10.47 2.80
N ALA A 153 5.50 11.00 2.16
CA ALA A 153 6.06 12.29 2.52
C ALA A 153 5.04 13.44 2.35
N ALA A 154 4.14 13.34 1.36
CA ALA A 154 3.05 14.27 1.15
C ALA A 154 1.90 14.11 2.17
N ALA A 155 1.58 12.88 2.55
CA ALA A 155 0.49 12.57 3.49
C ALA A 155 0.88 12.89 4.94
N ASP A 156 2.15 12.69 5.33
CA ASP A 156 2.63 12.99 6.67
C ASP A 156 3.89 13.87 6.67
N PRO A 157 3.73 15.20 6.67
CA PRO A 157 4.85 16.15 6.74
C PRO A 157 5.63 16.09 8.07
N ARG A 158 5.20 15.30 9.05
CA ARG A 158 5.92 15.08 10.32
C ARG A 158 7.04 14.03 10.20
N VAL A 159 7.09 13.24 9.13
CA VAL A 159 8.23 12.40 8.75
C VAL A 159 9.34 13.28 8.13
N ARG A 160 9.51 14.50 8.60
CA ARG A 160 10.74 15.24 8.40
C ARG A 160 11.81 14.53 9.22
N PHE A 161 12.79 13.98 8.53
CA PHE A 161 14.08 13.50 8.96
C PHE A 161 14.49 14.01 10.35
N GLY A 162 14.01 13.37 11.42
CA GLY A 162 14.67 13.47 12.69
C GLY A 162 16.02 12.77 12.50
N PRO A 163 17.15 13.36 12.95
CA PRO A 163 18.43 12.68 12.87
C PRO A 163 18.25 11.31 13.54
N ALA A 164 18.56 10.25 12.78
CA ALA A 164 18.57 8.88 13.27
C ALA A 164 19.52 8.82 14.47
N GLY A 165 18.99 8.79 15.70
CA GLY A 165 19.83 8.67 16.87
C GLY A 165 19.29 9.13 18.22
N GLU A 166 18.25 9.96 18.27
CA GLU A 166 17.66 10.26 19.58
C GLU A 166 16.45 9.36 19.83
N GLY A 167 16.71 8.17 20.38
CA GLY A 167 15.69 7.38 21.07
C GLY A 167 14.97 8.25 22.10
N PRO A 168 13.71 7.95 22.45
CA PRO A 168 12.95 8.78 23.38
C PRO A 168 13.78 8.99 24.66
N ARG A 169 14.22 10.25 24.89
CA ARG A 169 14.88 10.63 26.13
C ARG A 169 13.96 10.17 27.25
N ARG A 170 14.34 9.09 27.93
CA ARG A 170 13.67 8.64 29.13
C ARG A 170 13.72 9.82 30.10
N ARG A 171 12.58 10.53 30.21
CA ARG A 171 12.43 11.49 31.30
C ARG A 171 12.73 10.75 32.57
N PRO A 172 13.67 11.24 33.40
CA PRO A 172 13.91 10.61 34.70
C PRO A 172 12.56 10.52 35.41
N ARG A 173 12.16 9.31 35.78
CA ARG A 173 10.95 9.10 36.58
C ARG A 173 11.09 9.97 37.82
N PRO A 174 10.13 10.84 38.14
CA PRO A 174 10.18 11.58 39.40
C PRO A 174 10.32 10.55 40.52
N ALA A 175 11.37 10.71 41.32
CA ALA A 175 11.56 9.89 42.49
C ALA A 175 10.35 10.10 43.42
N TRP A 176 9.54 9.07 43.58
CA TRP A 176 8.43 9.11 44.54
C TRP A 176 9.03 9.24 45.95
N PRO A 177 8.78 10.34 46.68
CA PRO A 177 9.19 10.44 48.07
C PRO A 177 8.29 9.50 48.87
N GLY A 178 8.80 8.37 49.33
CA GLY A 178 8.03 7.58 50.28
C GLY A 178 8.08 6.07 50.21
N ARG A 179 8.92 5.46 49.40
CA ARG A 179 9.15 4.02 49.57
C ARG A 179 10.17 3.78 50.67
N ARG A 180 9.69 3.64 51.94
CA ARG A 180 10.53 3.05 53.00
C ARG A 180 10.91 1.64 52.55
N VAL A 181 12.19 1.42 52.34
CA VAL A 181 12.74 0.07 52.17
C VAL A 181 12.54 -0.63 53.49
N ILE A 182 11.53 -1.49 53.58
CA ILE A 182 11.40 -2.42 54.72
C ILE A 182 12.49 -3.46 54.50
N SER A 183 13.57 -3.33 55.27
CA SER A 183 14.62 -4.34 55.36
C SER A 183 14.01 -5.62 55.92
N PRO A 184 14.26 -6.81 55.32
CA PRO A 184 13.79 -8.07 55.91
C PRO A 184 14.45 -8.31 57.26
N PRO A 185 13.71 -8.92 58.23
CA PRO A 185 14.28 -9.23 59.53
C PRO A 185 15.43 -10.22 59.38
N SER A 186 16.54 -9.94 60.04
CA SER A 186 17.70 -10.84 60.15
C SER A 186 17.24 -12.14 60.79
N MET A 187 17.25 -13.24 60.02
CA MET A 187 17.14 -14.58 60.59
C MET A 187 18.45 -14.90 61.34
N GLU A 188 18.46 -14.68 62.64
CA GLU A 188 19.44 -15.30 63.54
C GLU A 188 19.22 -16.82 63.51
N ARG A 189 20.22 -17.52 63.04
CA ARG A 189 20.33 -18.98 63.15
C ARG A 189 20.80 -19.33 64.58
N HIS A 190 19.97 -20.02 65.32
CA HIS A 190 20.39 -20.88 66.45
C HIS A 190 20.54 -22.31 65.94
#